data_9b57aad5bb25df69ce9c9c6e1933d122
#
_entry.id   9b57aad5bb25df69ce9c9c6e1933d122
#
_cell.length_a   1.000
_cell.length_b   1.000
_cell.length_c   1.000
_cell.angle_alpha   90.00
_cell.angle_beta   90.00
_cell.angle_gamma   90.00
#
_symmetry.space_group_name_H-M   'P 1'
#
loop_
_entity.id
_entity.type
_entity.pdbx_description
1 polymer ?
#
loop_
_entity_poly.entity_id
_entity_poly.type
_entity_poly.pdbx_seq_one_letter_code
_entity_poly.pdbx_strand_id
1 'polypeptide(L)'
;MNTDKDILLSKWLQGTISESELAVLSDQYELDLLSEILAKQDHFDLEIKDPAQLWDSLNTKISAQRKPDTSHSRRRLFLIGLLAILVGAIIYFFFSSKNVLQKVISPKSETVPHLFADQSEVILSPGSAISYDELDWDKERRITLVGQAFFKVKSGSPFIVDAGPGTVSVLGTEFEIWEKDGDMKVTCVEGRVKVENLSGDKQTISIGQSVSLNSAKMSDVMTHTLKNAEFLSGRYNFQKINIVSLTSEIERFYNVAVSLENIDHNINFSGVLLLDDIDKACSYIAETLDLKYERTLQSIKFSKN
;
A
#
# COMPACT_ATOMS: atom_id res chain seq x y z
N MET A 1 7.21 10.78 1.57
CA MET A 1 7.95 12.03 1.77
C MET A 1 9.40 11.67 1.99
N ASN A 2 10.29 11.94 1.03
CA ASN A 2 11.64 11.38 0.98
C ASN A 2 12.68 12.45 1.39
N THR A 3 12.51 13.04 2.58
CA THR A 3 13.32 14.17 3.07
C THR A 3 14.83 13.88 3.12
N ASP A 4 15.23 12.65 3.43
CA ASP A 4 16.65 12.30 3.54
C ASP A 4 17.35 12.18 2.18
N LYS A 5 16.63 11.80 1.13
CA LYS A 5 17.17 11.64 -0.23
C LYS A 5 17.46 12.99 -0.88
N ASP A 6 16.56 13.94 -0.71
CA ASP A 6 16.70 15.30 -1.27
C ASP A 6 17.87 16.04 -0.58
N ILE A 7 18.12 15.75 0.69
CA ILE A 7 19.25 16.31 1.44
C ILE A 7 20.60 15.75 0.92
N LEU A 8 20.69 14.44 0.68
CA LEU A 8 21.92 13.81 0.14
C LEU A 8 22.24 14.31 -1.27
N LEU A 9 21.23 14.43 -2.12
CA LEU A 9 21.40 14.95 -3.47
C LEU A 9 21.82 16.43 -3.46
N SER A 10 21.26 17.23 -2.56
CA SER A 10 21.64 18.64 -2.42
C SER A 10 23.08 18.82 -1.90
N LYS A 11 23.53 17.99 -0.95
CA LYS A 11 24.91 17.98 -0.46
C LYS A 11 25.90 17.55 -1.54
N TRP A 12 25.54 16.61 -2.39
CA TRP A 12 26.36 16.18 -3.52
C TRP A 12 26.51 17.29 -4.55
N LEU A 13 25.43 17.97 -4.93
CA LEU A 13 25.46 19.13 -5.84
C LEU A 13 26.26 20.33 -5.29
N GLN A 14 26.34 20.47 -3.98
CA GLN A 14 27.12 21.51 -3.30
C GLN A 14 28.59 21.12 -3.04
N GLY A 15 28.99 19.87 -3.37
CA GLY A 15 30.33 19.37 -3.13
C GLY A 15 30.67 19.13 -1.64
N THR A 16 29.67 19.04 -0.75
CA THR A 16 29.84 18.94 0.70
C THR A 16 29.51 17.54 1.24
N ILE A 17 29.32 16.55 0.36
CA ILE A 17 28.98 15.17 0.73
C ILE A 17 30.22 14.40 1.23
N SER A 18 30.05 13.57 2.27
CA SER A 18 31.13 12.69 2.77
C SER A 18 31.22 11.38 1.97
N GLU A 19 32.36 10.68 2.00
CA GLU A 19 32.56 9.41 1.29
C GLU A 19 31.55 8.33 1.68
N SER A 20 31.11 8.29 2.94
CA SER A 20 30.10 7.35 3.42
C SER A 20 28.69 7.68 2.93
N GLU A 21 28.36 8.95 2.78
CA GLU A 21 27.08 9.43 2.22
C GLU A 21 27.05 9.24 0.71
N LEU A 22 28.20 9.39 0.03
CA LEU A 22 28.36 9.16 -1.39
C LEU A 22 28.13 7.68 -1.76
N ALA A 23 28.62 6.75 -0.97
CA ALA A 23 28.39 5.32 -1.16
C ALA A 23 26.91 4.95 -1.10
N VAL A 24 26.13 5.59 -0.23
CA VAL A 24 24.68 5.39 -0.13
C VAL A 24 23.96 5.99 -1.34
N LEU A 25 24.44 7.10 -1.85
CA LEU A 25 23.85 7.76 -3.01
C LEU A 25 24.17 6.99 -4.32
N SER A 26 25.38 6.43 -4.46
CA SER A 26 25.82 5.65 -5.64
C SER A 26 25.08 4.32 -5.80
N ASP A 27 24.60 3.71 -4.71
CA ASP A 27 23.81 2.49 -4.74
C ASP A 27 22.36 2.73 -5.21
N GLN A 28 21.92 3.99 -5.24
CA GLN A 28 20.53 4.38 -5.55
C GLN A 28 20.35 5.12 -6.87
N TYR A 29 21.43 5.66 -7.46
CA TYR A 29 21.42 6.43 -8.70
C TYR A 29 22.63 6.09 -9.57
N GLU A 30 22.45 6.11 -10.90
CA GLU A 30 23.55 6.05 -11.87
C GLU A 30 24.31 7.39 -11.82
N LEU A 31 25.14 7.57 -10.79
CA LEU A 31 25.91 8.81 -10.56
C LEU A 31 26.89 9.12 -11.70
N ASP A 32 27.30 8.10 -12.47
CA ASP A 32 28.18 8.26 -13.64
C ASP A 32 27.52 9.14 -14.72
N LEU A 33 26.21 8.97 -14.94
CA LEU A 33 25.46 9.80 -15.90
C LEU A 33 25.30 11.24 -15.40
N LEU A 34 25.07 11.43 -14.11
CA LEU A 34 24.95 12.76 -13.49
C LEU A 34 26.29 13.47 -13.43
N SER A 35 27.40 12.77 -13.18
CA SER A 35 28.75 13.32 -13.19
C SER A 35 29.16 13.75 -14.60
N GLU A 36 28.79 13.02 -15.65
CA GLU A 36 29.02 13.39 -17.06
C GLU A 36 28.23 14.64 -17.46
N ILE A 37 27.01 14.81 -16.97
CA ILE A 37 26.19 16.01 -17.19
C ILE A 37 26.82 17.22 -16.49
N LEU A 38 27.30 17.05 -15.24
CA LEU A 38 27.95 18.11 -14.48
C LEU A 38 29.33 18.48 -15.05
N ALA A 39 30.12 17.51 -15.53
CA ALA A 39 31.40 17.77 -16.19
C ALA A 39 31.24 18.59 -17.50
N LYS A 40 30.08 18.50 -18.16
CA LYS A 40 29.75 19.36 -19.30
C LYS A 40 29.28 20.75 -18.89
N GLN A 41 28.98 20.97 -17.61
CA GLN A 41 28.57 22.28 -17.08
C GLN A 41 29.76 23.23 -16.86
N ASP A 42 31.00 22.75 -16.70
CA ASP A 42 32.19 23.55 -16.53
C ASP A 42 32.57 24.37 -17.79
N HIS A 43 31.87 24.20 -18.91
CA HIS A 43 31.98 25.02 -20.11
C HIS A 43 30.95 26.15 -20.16
N PHE A 44 30.07 26.28 -19.18
CA PHE A 44 29.22 27.46 -19.00
C PHE A 44 29.86 28.36 -17.95
N ASP A 45 30.83 29.15 -18.38
CA ASP A 45 31.38 30.29 -17.64
C ASP A 45 30.26 31.34 -17.51
N LEU A 46 29.32 31.12 -16.60
CA LEU A 46 28.38 32.12 -16.15
C LEU A 46 29.15 33.05 -15.20
N GLU A 47 29.93 33.98 -15.77
CA GLU A 47 30.34 35.18 -15.06
C GLU A 47 29.07 35.83 -14.51
N ILE A 48 28.74 35.54 -13.22
CA ILE A 48 27.61 36.14 -12.50
C ILE A 48 27.96 37.62 -12.35
N LYS A 49 27.64 38.42 -13.34
CA LYS A 49 27.69 39.87 -13.25
C LYS A 49 26.65 40.28 -12.22
N ASP A 50 27.05 41.23 -11.37
CA ASP A 50 26.19 41.88 -10.39
C ASP A 50 24.79 42.09 -10.98
N PRO A 51 23.71 41.61 -10.30
CA PRO A 51 22.33 41.75 -10.79
C PRO A 51 21.96 43.18 -11.24
N ALA A 52 22.54 44.18 -10.60
CA ALA A 52 22.38 45.61 -11.00
C ALA A 52 22.99 45.91 -12.39
N GLN A 53 24.17 45.35 -12.69
CA GLN A 53 24.80 45.51 -14.01
C GLN A 53 24.11 44.70 -15.09
N LEU A 54 23.51 43.56 -14.74
CA LEU A 54 22.69 42.80 -15.68
C LEU A 54 21.41 43.56 -16.04
N TRP A 55 20.77 44.20 -15.08
CA TRP A 55 19.57 45.03 -15.25
C TRP A 55 19.87 46.25 -16.14
N ASP A 56 20.98 46.96 -15.93
CA ASP A 56 21.33 48.09 -16.73
C ASP A 56 21.73 47.70 -18.17
N SER A 57 22.42 46.57 -18.34
CA SER A 57 22.76 46.04 -19.67
C SER A 57 21.53 45.53 -20.44
N LEU A 58 20.55 44.99 -19.75
CA LEU A 58 19.26 44.58 -20.34
C LEU A 58 18.40 45.78 -20.69
N ASN A 59 18.29 46.78 -19.80
CA ASN A 59 17.52 48.01 -20.07
C ASN A 59 18.09 48.84 -21.22
N THR A 60 19.42 48.94 -21.34
CA THR A 60 20.07 49.61 -22.49
C THR A 60 19.88 48.85 -23.81
N LYS A 61 19.88 47.52 -23.80
CA LYS A 61 19.57 46.71 -24.99
C LYS A 61 18.09 46.77 -25.38
N ILE A 62 17.19 46.79 -24.39
CA ILE A 62 15.75 46.91 -24.64
C ILE A 62 15.36 48.29 -25.17
N SER A 63 16.02 49.35 -24.72
CA SER A 63 15.75 50.71 -25.18
C SER A 63 16.37 51.03 -26.56
N ALA A 64 17.48 50.37 -26.94
CA ALA A 64 18.13 50.53 -28.24
C ALA A 64 17.41 49.81 -29.40
N GLN A 65 16.50 48.90 -29.10
CA GLN A 65 15.82 48.06 -30.10
C GLN A 65 14.36 48.47 -30.42
N ARG A 66 13.94 49.66 -29.99
CA ARG A 66 12.64 50.21 -30.39
C ARG A 66 12.70 50.94 -31.72
N LYS A 67 12.85 50.20 -32.81
CA LYS A 67 12.27 50.58 -34.09
C LYS A 67 11.06 49.68 -34.36
N PRO A 68 9.89 50.24 -34.66
CA PRO A 68 8.71 49.41 -34.88
C PRO A 68 8.74 48.90 -36.33
N ASP A 69 9.23 47.68 -36.50
CA ASP A 69 9.02 46.94 -37.74
C ASP A 69 7.84 45.96 -37.49
N THR A 70 6.65 46.46 -37.85
CA THR A 70 5.34 45.97 -37.36
C THR A 70 4.80 44.77 -38.13
N SER A 71 5.58 44.04 -38.93
CA SER A 71 5.01 42.97 -39.73
C SER A 71 5.50 41.55 -39.39
N HIS A 72 6.68 41.35 -38.85
CA HIS A 72 7.19 40.01 -38.50
C HIS A 72 7.07 39.65 -37.03
N SER A 73 6.84 40.64 -36.14
CA SER A 73 6.74 40.44 -34.69
C SER A 73 5.48 39.67 -34.29
N ARG A 74 4.32 39.93 -34.90
CA ARG A 74 3.06 39.27 -34.55
C ARG A 74 3.07 37.77 -34.85
N ARG A 75 3.67 37.32 -35.96
CA ARG A 75 3.79 35.90 -36.30
C ARG A 75 4.71 35.15 -35.33
N ARG A 76 5.81 35.74 -34.88
CA ARG A 76 6.72 35.13 -33.87
C ARG A 76 6.07 35.03 -32.50
N LEU A 77 5.35 36.06 -32.07
CA LEU A 77 4.58 36.03 -30.83
C LEU A 77 3.47 34.96 -30.86
N PHE A 78 2.79 34.79 -32.01
CA PHE A 78 1.81 33.72 -32.20
C PHE A 78 2.44 32.32 -32.14
N LEU A 79 3.62 32.13 -32.74
CA LEU A 79 4.33 30.84 -32.70
C LEU A 79 4.86 30.51 -31.30
N ILE A 80 5.35 31.50 -30.54
CA ILE A 80 5.76 31.32 -29.14
C ILE A 80 4.57 31.00 -28.28
N GLY A 81 3.45 31.66 -28.47
CA GLY A 81 2.18 31.37 -27.79
C GLY A 81 1.67 29.96 -28.08
N LEU A 82 1.72 29.52 -29.34
CA LEU A 82 1.32 28.17 -29.75
C LEU A 82 2.26 27.11 -29.14
N LEU A 83 3.56 27.35 -29.12
CA LEU A 83 4.54 26.47 -28.49
C LEU A 83 4.32 26.36 -26.97
N ALA A 84 4.04 27.49 -26.29
CA ALA A 84 3.74 27.50 -24.86
C ALA A 84 2.45 26.72 -24.52
N ILE A 85 1.42 26.84 -25.37
CA ILE A 85 0.18 26.07 -25.23
C ILE A 85 0.47 24.59 -25.46
N LEU A 86 1.29 24.24 -26.44
CA LEU A 86 1.63 22.84 -26.76
C LEU A 86 2.45 22.20 -25.63
N VAL A 87 3.43 22.93 -25.09
CA VAL A 87 4.21 22.51 -23.91
C VAL A 87 3.30 22.41 -22.68
N GLY A 88 2.42 23.37 -22.45
CA GLY A 88 1.43 23.32 -21.37
C GLY A 88 0.46 22.14 -21.51
N ALA A 89 0.03 21.84 -22.74
CA ALA A 89 -0.82 20.66 -23.00
C ALA A 89 -0.08 19.34 -22.78
N ILE A 90 1.20 19.26 -23.17
CA ILE A 90 2.05 18.09 -22.91
C ILE A 90 2.25 17.92 -21.39
N ILE A 91 2.59 18.98 -20.68
CA ILE A 91 2.73 18.96 -19.22
C ILE A 91 1.40 18.56 -18.57
N TYR A 92 0.29 19.16 -19.00
CA TYR A 92 -1.04 18.81 -18.50
C TYR A 92 -1.39 17.34 -18.76
N PHE A 93 -1.06 16.80 -19.94
CA PHE A 93 -1.30 15.40 -20.28
C PHE A 93 -0.44 14.45 -19.43
N PHE A 94 0.84 14.79 -19.21
CA PHE A 94 1.71 14.00 -18.33
C PHE A 94 1.32 14.09 -16.84
N PHE A 95 0.86 15.24 -16.37
CA PHE A 95 0.39 15.41 -14.99
C PHE A 95 -1.07 15.02 -14.78
N SER A 96 -1.86 14.91 -15.86
CA SER A 96 -3.28 14.54 -15.79
C SER A 96 -3.53 13.03 -15.86
N SER A 97 -2.48 12.21 -15.88
CA SER A 97 -2.62 10.76 -15.66
C SER A 97 -3.12 10.57 -14.23
N LYS A 98 -4.44 10.66 -14.06
CA LYS A 98 -5.09 10.31 -12.80
C LYS A 98 -4.82 8.82 -12.60
N ASN A 99 -4.12 8.49 -11.54
CA ASN A 99 -4.05 7.12 -11.05
C ASN A 99 -5.49 6.63 -10.85
N VAL A 100 -5.96 5.80 -11.76
CA VAL A 100 -7.28 5.18 -11.65
C VAL A 100 -7.12 3.99 -10.74
N LEU A 101 -7.26 4.25 -9.42
CA LEU A 101 -7.27 3.18 -8.44
C LEU A 101 -8.46 2.25 -8.73
N GLN A 102 -8.16 1.05 -9.19
CA GLN A 102 -9.12 -0.03 -9.25
C GLN A 102 -9.45 -0.48 -7.83
N LYS A 103 -10.72 -0.65 -7.55
CA LYS A 103 -11.18 -1.13 -6.26
C LYS A 103 -12.05 -2.37 -6.45
N VAL A 104 -11.66 -3.47 -5.80
CA VAL A 104 -12.44 -4.71 -5.75
C VAL A 104 -12.94 -4.90 -4.33
N ILE A 105 -14.24 -5.07 -4.18
CA ILE A 105 -14.90 -5.24 -2.88
C ILE A 105 -15.62 -6.58 -2.88
N SER A 106 -15.38 -7.36 -1.84
CA SER A 106 -16.17 -8.55 -1.54
C SER A 106 -17.38 -8.16 -0.69
N PRO A 107 -18.61 -8.44 -1.13
CA PRO A 107 -19.79 -8.25 -0.31
C PRO A 107 -19.70 -9.06 1.00
N LYS A 108 -20.52 -8.72 1.97
CA LYS A 108 -20.70 -9.58 3.14
C LYS A 108 -21.27 -10.93 2.70
N SER A 109 -20.88 -11.98 3.38
CA SER A 109 -21.25 -13.39 3.11
C SER A 109 -20.77 -13.98 1.76
N GLU A 110 -19.98 -13.25 1.00
CA GLU A 110 -19.44 -13.74 -0.27
C GLU A 110 -17.92 -13.68 -0.30
N THR A 111 -17.32 -14.66 -0.97
CA THR A 111 -15.88 -14.70 -1.26
C THR A 111 -15.69 -14.34 -2.73
N VAL A 112 -14.84 -13.35 -3.02
CA VAL A 112 -14.64 -12.84 -4.39
C VAL A 112 -13.22 -13.12 -4.85
N PRO A 113 -13.00 -13.96 -5.87
CA PRO A 113 -11.71 -14.09 -6.54
C PRO A 113 -11.48 -12.92 -7.49
N HIS A 114 -10.24 -12.45 -7.58
CA HIS A 114 -9.80 -11.45 -8.54
C HIS A 114 -8.44 -11.84 -9.13
N LEU A 115 -8.32 -11.73 -10.46
CA LEU A 115 -7.11 -12.04 -11.21
C LEU A 115 -6.45 -10.75 -11.68
N PHE A 116 -5.17 -10.58 -11.35
CA PHE A 116 -4.37 -9.44 -11.80
C PHE A 116 -3.78 -9.68 -13.21
N ALA A 117 -3.28 -8.62 -13.84
CA ALA A 117 -2.70 -8.67 -15.18
C ALA A 117 -1.51 -9.64 -15.30
N ASP A 118 -0.72 -9.83 -14.23
CA ASP A 118 0.40 -10.76 -14.12
C ASP A 118 -0.01 -12.21 -13.82
N GLN A 119 -1.33 -12.48 -13.81
CA GLN A 119 -1.94 -13.77 -13.46
C GLN A 119 -1.74 -14.17 -11.97
N SER A 120 -1.35 -13.24 -11.12
CA SER A 120 -1.49 -13.41 -9.67
C SER A 120 -2.98 -13.35 -9.32
N GLU A 121 -3.40 -14.16 -8.35
CA GLU A 121 -4.78 -14.26 -7.90
C GLU A 121 -4.89 -13.79 -6.45
N VAL A 122 -5.94 -13.07 -6.13
CA VAL A 122 -6.36 -12.81 -4.75
C VAL A 122 -7.78 -13.33 -4.55
N ILE A 123 -8.02 -13.94 -3.41
CA ILE A 123 -9.35 -14.37 -2.99
C ILE A 123 -9.72 -13.55 -1.76
N LEU A 124 -10.68 -12.65 -1.93
CA LEU A 124 -11.17 -11.78 -0.86
C LEU A 124 -12.17 -12.50 0.02
N SER A 125 -11.97 -12.47 1.31
CA SER A 125 -12.95 -12.92 2.30
C SER A 125 -14.16 -11.96 2.35
N PRO A 126 -15.33 -12.38 2.81
CA PRO A 126 -16.51 -11.53 2.93
C PRO A 126 -16.21 -10.18 3.62
N GLY A 127 -16.73 -9.08 3.06
CA GLY A 127 -16.55 -7.73 3.59
C GLY A 127 -15.13 -7.16 3.46
N SER A 128 -14.26 -7.79 2.67
CA SER A 128 -12.89 -7.32 2.42
C SER A 128 -12.81 -6.54 1.12
N ALA A 129 -11.76 -5.73 0.99
CA ALA A 129 -11.53 -4.95 -0.21
C ALA A 129 -10.03 -4.80 -0.51
N ILE A 130 -9.71 -4.74 -1.80
CA ILE A 130 -8.41 -4.31 -2.28
C ILE A 130 -8.54 -3.07 -3.17
N SER A 131 -7.47 -2.27 -3.19
CA SER A 131 -7.30 -1.20 -4.17
C SER A 131 -5.87 -1.22 -4.70
N TYR A 132 -5.70 -0.97 -6.00
CA TYR A 132 -4.41 -0.98 -6.69
C TYR A 132 -4.46 -0.07 -7.92
N ASP A 133 -3.29 0.34 -8.40
CA ASP A 133 -3.17 1.09 -9.65
C ASP A 133 -2.92 0.10 -10.81
N GLU A 134 -3.89 -0.01 -11.71
CA GLU A 134 -3.78 -0.90 -12.86
C GLU A 134 -2.78 -0.38 -13.90
N LEU A 135 -2.62 0.94 -14.02
CA LEU A 135 -1.73 1.54 -15.00
C LEU A 135 -0.25 1.41 -14.61
N ASP A 136 0.04 1.37 -13.32
CA ASP A 136 1.39 1.21 -12.79
C ASP A 136 1.73 -0.24 -12.40
N TRP A 137 0.85 -1.21 -12.69
CA TRP A 137 1.03 -2.61 -12.30
C TRP A 137 2.32 -3.24 -12.81
N ASP A 138 2.73 -2.91 -14.03
CA ASP A 138 3.98 -3.41 -14.61
C ASP A 138 5.24 -2.83 -13.92
N LYS A 139 5.12 -1.64 -13.32
CA LYS A 139 6.21 -0.97 -12.61
C LYS A 139 6.30 -1.41 -11.15
N GLU A 140 5.15 -1.44 -10.47
CA GLU A 140 5.06 -1.80 -9.07
C GLU A 140 3.76 -2.59 -8.80
N ARG A 141 3.91 -3.88 -8.45
CA ARG A 141 2.80 -4.75 -8.06
C ARG A 141 2.40 -4.45 -6.61
N ARG A 142 1.80 -3.28 -6.39
CA ARG A 142 1.40 -2.80 -5.06
C ARG A 142 -0.11 -2.71 -4.94
N ILE A 143 -0.63 -3.23 -3.83
CA ILE A 143 -2.04 -3.16 -3.47
C ILE A 143 -2.21 -2.70 -2.02
N THR A 144 -3.36 -2.12 -1.73
CA THR A 144 -3.82 -1.88 -0.35
C THR A 144 -4.94 -2.85 -0.05
N LEU A 145 -4.85 -3.55 1.09
CA LEU A 145 -5.85 -4.48 1.59
C LEU A 145 -6.55 -3.89 2.81
N VAL A 146 -7.87 -4.09 2.86
CA VAL A 146 -8.69 -3.90 4.07
C VAL A 146 -9.43 -5.19 4.32
N GLY A 147 -9.26 -5.79 5.49
CA GLY A 147 -9.88 -7.05 5.88
C GLY A 147 -8.99 -8.27 5.64
N GLN A 148 -9.53 -9.34 5.06
CA GLN A 148 -8.84 -10.63 4.92
C GLN A 148 -8.81 -11.09 3.48
N ALA A 149 -7.64 -11.58 3.05
CA ALA A 149 -7.46 -12.13 1.71
C ALA A 149 -6.39 -13.21 1.67
N PHE A 150 -6.56 -14.13 0.75
CA PHE A 150 -5.56 -15.10 0.36
C PHE A 150 -4.97 -14.75 -1.00
N PHE A 151 -3.67 -14.82 -1.11
CA PHE A 151 -2.91 -14.44 -2.29
C PHE A 151 -2.18 -15.62 -2.88
N LYS A 152 -2.28 -15.81 -4.20
CA LYS A 152 -1.44 -16.70 -5.01
C LYS A 152 -0.63 -15.85 -5.98
N VAL A 153 0.55 -15.45 -5.55
CA VAL A 153 1.39 -14.54 -6.32
C VAL A 153 2.29 -15.31 -7.27
N LYS A 154 2.23 -14.97 -8.55
CA LYS A 154 3.16 -15.48 -9.57
C LYS A 154 4.56 -14.92 -9.36
N SER A 155 5.56 -15.77 -9.60
CA SER A 155 6.97 -15.37 -9.50
C SER A 155 7.28 -14.19 -10.43
N GLY A 156 8.02 -13.20 -9.93
CA GLY A 156 8.35 -11.99 -10.70
C GLY A 156 8.95 -10.89 -9.84
N SER A 157 8.73 -9.64 -10.25
CA SER A 157 9.07 -8.44 -9.47
C SER A 157 8.41 -8.48 -8.10
N PRO A 158 8.86 -7.69 -7.12
CA PRO A 158 8.22 -7.64 -5.81
C PRO A 158 6.72 -7.33 -5.90
N PHE A 159 5.93 -8.14 -5.19
CA PHE A 159 4.51 -7.93 -4.97
C PHE A 159 4.32 -7.44 -3.53
N ILE A 160 3.69 -6.30 -3.39
CA ILE A 160 3.62 -5.58 -2.13
C ILE A 160 2.15 -5.40 -1.72
N VAL A 161 1.85 -5.77 -0.48
CA VAL A 161 0.53 -5.57 0.12
C VAL A 161 0.66 -4.66 1.33
N ASP A 162 0.07 -3.48 1.25
CA ASP A 162 -0.09 -2.59 2.40
C ASP A 162 -1.41 -2.93 3.10
N ALA A 163 -1.34 -3.28 4.37
CA ALA A 163 -2.50 -3.65 5.17
C ALA A 163 -2.36 -3.06 6.58
N GLY A 164 -3.21 -2.08 6.90
CA GLY A 164 -3.30 -1.45 8.20
C GLY A 164 -1.94 -1.16 8.87
N PRO A 165 -1.50 -2.02 9.83
CA PRO A 165 -0.30 -1.77 10.63
C PRO A 165 1.01 -2.16 9.97
N GLY A 166 1.01 -2.65 8.72
CA GLY A 166 2.25 -3.09 8.11
C GLY A 166 2.20 -3.36 6.62
N THR A 167 3.33 -3.79 6.09
CA THR A 167 3.55 -4.10 4.69
C THR A 167 4.06 -5.53 4.54
N VAL A 168 3.52 -6.24 3.58
CA VAL A 168 3.92 -7.60 3.21
C VAL A 168 4.56 -7.57 1.83
N SER A 169 5.72 -8.20 1.65
CA SER A 169 6.43 -8.26 0.38
C SER A 169 6.81 -9.68 0.02
N VAL A 170 6.52 -10.09 -1.22
CA VAL A 170 6.82 -11.43 -1.74
C VAL A 170 7.34 -11.37 -3.18
N LEU A 171 7.95 -12.46 -3.66
CA LEU A 171 8.41 -12.59 -5.06
C LEU A 171 7.60 -13.64 -5.85
N GLY A 172 6.95 -14.56 -5.16
CA GLY A 172 6.18 -15.67 -5.74
C GLY A 172 5.83 -16.63 -4.61
N THR A 173 4.63 -16.50 -4.05
CA THR A 173 4.30 -17.03 -2.72
C THR A 173 2.79 -17.19 -2.61
N GLU A 174 2.35 -18.23 -1.89
CA GLU A 174 0.97 -18.32 -1.42
C GLU A 174 0.93 -17.95 0.06
N PHE A 175 0.08 -16.98 0.41
CA PHE A 175 -0.03 -16.48 1.78
C PHE A 175 -1.39 -15.87 2.06
N GLU A 176 -1.70 -15.77 3.32
CA GLU A 176 -2.92 -15.15 3.84
C GLU A 176 -2.57 -13.92 4.68
N ILE A 177 -3.34 -12.87 4.53
CA ILE A 177 -3.36 -11.71 5.43
C ILE A 177 -4.75 -11.59 6.02
N TRP A 178 -4.81 -11.47 7.33
CA TRP A 178 -5.98 -11.03 8.08
C TRP A 178 -5.62 -9.70 8.77
N GLU A 179 -6.40 -8.66 8.50
CA GLU A 179 -6.23 -7.32 9.07
C GLU A 179 -7.57 -6.87 9.65
N LYS A 180 -7.55 -6.38 10.89
CA LYS A 180 -8.73 -5.82 11.55
C LYS A 180 -8.34 -5.00 12.77
N ASP A 181 -8.99 -3.86 12.95
CA ASP A 181 -8.90 -2.99 14.14
C ASP A 181 -7.45 -2.62 14.52
N GLY A 182 -6.55 -2.52 13.52
CA GLY A 182 -5.15 -2.19 13.71
C GLY A 182 -4.25 -3.38 14.08
N ASP A 183 -4.77 -4.58 14.11
CA ASP A 183 -4.02 -5.82 14.21
C ASP A 183 -3.93 -6.51 12.85
N MET A 184 -2.83 -7.18 12.57
CA MET A 184 -2.61 -7.94 11.35
C MET A 184 -1.96 -9.28 11.67
N LYS A 185 -2.43 -10.34 11.02
CA LYS A 185 -1.79 -11.67 11.02
C LYS A 185 -1.45 -12.06 9.60
N VAL A 186 -0.21 -12.49 9.39
CA VAL A 186 0.27 -12.99 8.10
C VAL A 186 0.65 -14.45 8.26
N THR A 187 0.16 -15.30 7.36
CA THR A 187 0.44 -16.74 7.35
C THR A 187 1.03 -17.14 6.00
N CYS A 188 2.18 -17.77 5.99
CA CYS A 188 2.81 -18.27 4.78
C CYS A 188 2.36 -19.71 4.50
N VAL A 189 1.77 -19.94 3.33
CA VAL A 189 1.31 -21.25 2.88
C VAL A 189 2.35 -21.92 1.96
N GLU A 190 2.96 -21.14 1.05
CA GLU A 190 4.03 -21.59 0.17
C GLU A 190 5.03 -20.46 -0.05
N GLY A 191 6.32 -20.79 -0.11
CA GLY A 191 7.41 -19.85 -0.38
C GLY A 191 7.90 -19.11 0.87
N ARG A 192 8.12 -17.80 0.76
CA ARG A 192 8.61 -16.91 1.82
C ARG A 192 7.94 -15.56 1.75
N VAL A 193 7.61 -15.03 2.91
CA VAL A 193 6.94 -13.74 3.06
C VAL A 193 7.77 -12.85 3.97
N LYS A 194 8.10 -11.66 3.49
CA LYS A 194 8.70 -10.60 4.30
C LYS A 194 7.59 -9.70 4.83
N VAL A 195 7.56 -9.50 6.14
CA VAL A 195 6.61 -8.65 6.84
C VAL A 195 7.35 -7.50 7.50
N GLU A 196 6.82 -6.29 7.42
CA GLU A 196 7.37 -5.08 8.02
C GLU A 196 6.25 -4.30 8.68
N ASN A 197 6.43 -3.90 9.96
CA ASN A 197 5.46 -3.05 10.66
C ASN A 197 5.78 -1.56 10.44
N LEU A 198 4.88 -0.67 10.88
CA LEU A 198 5.07 0.78 10.79
C LEU A 198 6.24 1.31 11.63
N SER A 199 6.70 0.57 12.64
CA SER A 199 7.88 0.91 13.45
C SER A 199 9.20 0.53 12.76
N GLY A 200 9.15 -0.19 11.62
CA GLY A 200 10.33 -0.62 10.86
C GLY A 200 10.89 -1.98 11.29
N ASP A 201 10.23 -2.71 12.20
CA ASP A 201 10.60 -4.09 12.52
C ASP A 201 10.28 -4.98 11.33
N LYS A 202 11.22 -5.90 11.01
CA LYS A 202 11.12 -6.77 9.85
C LYS A 202 11.27 -8.23 10.24
N GLN A 203 10.44 -9.08 9.68
CA GLN A 203 10.51 -10.52 9.87
C GLN A 203 10.25 -11.25 8.56
N THR A 204 10.95 -12.37 8.35
CA THR A 204 10.68 -13.25 7.20
C THR A 204 10.13 -14.56 7.73
N ILE A 205 8.96 -14.94 7.24
CA ILE A 205 8.31 -16.20 7.55
C ILE A 205 8.33 -17.12 6.34
N SER A 206 8.35 -18.41 6.61
CA SER A 206 8.39 -19.50 5.64
C SER A 206 7.12 -20.35 5.72
N ILE A 207 7.02 -21.32 4.85
CA ILE A 207 5.87 -22.25 4.79
C ILE A 207 5.48 -22.79 6.18
N GLY A 208 4.20 -22.73 6.50
CA GLY A 208 3.61 -23.15 7.77
C GLY A 208 3.90 -22.22 8.94
N GLN A 209 4.46 -21.03 8.68
CA GLN A 209 4.72 -20.03 9.72
C GLN A 209 3.76 -18.86 9.62
N SER A 210 3.48 -18.24 10.76
CA SER A 210 2.75 -16.97 10.84
C SER A 210 3.40 -16.00 11.80
N VAL A 211 3.09 -14.72 11.60
CA VAL A 211 3.45 -13.62 12.49
C VAL A 211 2.24 -12.72 12.67
N SER A 212 2.04 -12.24 13.88
CA SER A 212 1.02 -11.22 14.19
C SER A 212 1.70 -9.91 14.51
N LEU A 213 1.11 -8.81 14.09
CA LEU A 213 1.67 -7.48 14.31
C LEU A 213 0.58 -6.43 14.45
N ASN A 214 0.94 -5.35 15.10
CA ASN A 214 0.24 -4.07 15.05
C ASN A 214 1.25 -2.95 14.77
N SER A 215 0.81 -1.70 14.75
CA SER A 215 1.68 -0.55 14.41
C SER A 215 2.93 -0.44 15.29
N ALA A 216 2.90 -0.92 16.53
CA ALA A 216 3.97 -0.76 17.51
C ALA A 216 4.80 -2.03 17.74
N LYS A 217 4.25 -3.20 17.47
CA LYS A 217 4.84 -4.47 17.91
C LYS A 217 4.65 -5.59 16.88
N MET A 218 5.64 -6.46 16.75
CA MET A 218 5.58 -7.70 15.99
C MET A 218 5.77 -8.87 16.96
N SER A 219 4.96 -9.93 16.84
CA SER A 219 5.07 -11.13 17.64
C SER A 219 6.25 -12.01 17.23
N ASP A 220 6.60 -12.99 18.06
CA ASP A 220 7.45 -14.08 17.61
C ASP A 220 6.76 -14.90 16.51
N VAL A 221 7.57 -15.57 15.67
CA VAL A 221 7.08 -16.46 14.62
C VAL A 221 6.44 -17.69 15.25
N MET A 222 5.20 -17.94 14.86
CA MET A 222 4.48 -19.17 15.25
C MET A 222 4.51 -20.18 14.10
N THR A 223 4.73 -21.45 14.39
CA THR A 223 4.70 -22.53 13.40
C THR A 223 3.37 -23.27 13.51
N HIS A 224 2.72 -23.49 12.37
CA HIS A 224 1.46 -24.18 12.24
C HIS A 224 1.61 -25.46 11.43
N THR A 225 0.83 -26.46 11.78
CA THR A 225 0.79 -27.73 11.04
C THR A 225 -0.09 -27.63 9.76
N LEU A 226 -0.83 -26.52 9.61
CA LEU A 226 -1.79 -26.32 8.53
C LEU A 226 -1.08 -25.88 7.24
N LYS A 227 -1.30 -26.62 6.15
CA LYS A 227 -0.73 -26.37 4.81
C LYS A 227 -1.62 -25.53 3.91
N ASN A 228 -2.81 -25.14 4.35
CA ASN A 228 -3.79 -24.40 3.54
C ASN A 228 -4.23 -23.13 4.27
N ALA A 229 -4.65 -22.13 3.52
CA ALA A 229 -5.31 -20.95 4.08
C ALA A 229 -6.54 -21.36 4.87
N GLU A 230 -6.61 -20.93 6.13
CA GLU A 230 -7.66 -21.34 7.05
C GLU A 230 -9.05 -20.96 6.51
N PHE A 231 -9.19 -19.73 5.99
CA PHE A 231 -10.50 -19.26 5.56
C PHE A 231 -11.01 -19.92 4.27
N LEU A 232 -10.12 -20.39 3.36
CA LEU A 232 -10.55 -21.13 2.16
C LEU A 232 -11.20 -22.48 2.48
N SER A 233 -10.90 -23.04 3.66
CA SER A 233 -11.53 -24.25 4.17
C SER A 233 -12.73 -23.97 5.07
N GLY A 234 -13.14 -22.69 5.21
CA GLY A 234 -14.19 -22.28 6.14
C GLY A 234 -13.81 -22.40 7.62
N ARG A 235 -12.53 -22.67 7.91
CA ARG A 235 -12.01 -22.86 9.27
C ARG A 235 -11.33 -21.59 9.75
N TYR A 236 -11.73 -21.08 10.89
CA TYR A 236 -11.19 -19.88 11.50
C TYR A 236 -10.67 -20.18 12.89
N ASN A 237 -9.36 -20.04 13.07
CA ASN A 237 -8.70 -20.28 14.35
C ASN A 237 -8.52 -18.95 15.09
N PHE A 238 -9.36 -18.72 16.06
CA PHE A 238 -9.31 -17.55 16.93
C PHE A 238 -8.50 -17.84 18.19
N GLN A 239 -7.58 -16.95 18.53
CA GLN A 239 -6.78 -17.02 19.75
C GLN A 239 -6.96 -15.74 20.55
N LYS A 240 -7.65 -15.82 21.69
CA LYS A 240 -7.94 -14.69 22.57
C LYS A 240 -8.59 -13.51 21.87
N ILE A 241 -9.48 -13.78 20.90
CA ILE A 241 -10.26 -12.72 20.26
C ILE A 241 -11.31 -12.20 21.25
N ASN A 242 -11.41 -10.87 21.36
CA ASN A 242 -12.46 -10.25 22.16
C ASN A 242 -13.85 -10.58 21.58
N ILE A 243 -14.85 -10.76 22.45
CA ILE A 243 -16.21 -11.15 22.02
C ILE A 243 -16.84 -10.13 21.06
N VAL A 244 -16.57 -8.85 21.21
CA VAL A 244 -17.07 -7.79 20.31
C VAL A 244 -16.45 -7.96 18.91
N SER A 245 -15.15 -8.21 18.82
CA SER A 245 -14.48 -8.50 17.56
C SER A 245 -14.95 -9.81 16.94
N LEU A 246 -15.19 -10.85 17.75
CA LEU A 246 -15.74 -12.13 17.29
C LEU A 246 -17.13 -11.95 16.69
N THR A 247 -18.03 -11.21 17.35
CA THR A 247 -19.38 -10.96 16.83
C THR A 247 -19.35 -10.15 15.55
N SER A 248 -18.43 -9.19 15.41
CA SER A 248 -18.23 -8.48 14.15
C SER A 248 -17.77 -9.39 13.00
N GLU A 249 -17.00 -10.46 13.30
CA GLU A 249 -16.66 -11.47 12.30
C GLU A 249 -17.91 -12.25 11.85
N ILE A 250 -18.77 -12.67 12.80
CA ILE A 250 -20.03 -13.33 12.49
C ILE A 250 -20.93 -12.44 11.63
N GLU A 251 -21.06 -11.14 11.96
CA GLU A 251 -21.80 -10.17 11.16
C GLU A 251 -21.26 -10.05 9.73
N ARG A 252 -19.95 -10.08 9.59
CA ARG A 252 -19.26 -9.99 8.29
C ARG A 252 -19.50 -11.25 7.45
N PHE A 253 -19.37 -12.43 8.08
CA PHE A 253 -19.50 -13.71 7.39
C PHE A 253 -20.91 -14.05 6.96
N TYR A 254 -21.91 -13.72 7.80
CA TYR A 254 -23.28 -14.15 7.56
C TYR A 254 -24.22 -13.01 7.15
N ASN A 255 -23.72 -11.78 7.12
CA ASN A 255 -24.51 -10.57 6.85
C ASN A 255 -25.75 -10.46 7.76
N VAL A 256 -25.59 -10.72 9.03
CA VAL A 256 -26.60 -10.63 10.08
C VAL A 256 -26.16 -9.59 11.11
N ALA A 257 -27.10 -9.03 11.87
CA ALA A 257 -26.78 -8.19 13.03
C ALA A 257 -26.56 -9.07 14.26
N VAL A 258 -25.51 -8.79 15.07
CA VAL A 258 -25.27 -9.51 16.32
C VAL A 258 -25.36 -8.56 17.50
N SER A 259 -26.09 -8.95 18.53
CA SER A 259 -26.23 -8.19 19.78
C SER A 259 -25.76 -9.02 20.98
N LEU A 260 -25.15 -8.32 21.95
CA LEU A 260 -24.68 -8.87 23.22
C LEU A 260 -25.55 -8.30 24.35
N GLU A 261 -26.32 -9.15 25.05
CA GLU A 261 -27.18 -8.73 26.13
C GLU A 261 -26.67 -9.22 27.47
N ASN A 262 -26.37 -8.30 28.39
CA ASN A 262 -25.84 -8.58 29.73
C ASN A 262 -24.55 -9.42 29.76
N ILE A 263 -23.71 -9.25 28.72
CA ILE A 263 -22.41 -9.93 28.57
C ILE A 263 -21.29 -8.93 28.84
N ASP A 264 -20.27 -9.38 29.60
CA ASP A 264 -19.04 -8.60 29.75
C ASP A 264 -18.28 -8.56 28.40
N HIS A 265 -18.09 -7.37 27.86
CA HIS A 265 -17.39 -7.17 26.58
C HIS A 265 -15.88 -7.49 26.62
N ASN A 266 -15.31 -7.73 27.81
CA ASN A 266 -13.91 -8.13 27.97
C ASN A 266 -13.67 -9.64 27.87
N ILE A 267 -14.73 -10.44 27.65
CA ILE A 267 -14.59 -11.90 27.47
C ILE A 267 -13.83 -12.18 26.18
N ASN A 268 -12.89 -13.11 26.26
CA ASN A 268 -12.12 -13.57 25.12
C ASN A 268 -12.51 -15.00 24.73
N PHE A 269 -12.60 -15.21 23.44
CA PHE A 269 -12.84 -16.53 22.84
C PHE A 269 -11.53 -17.09 22.28
N SER A 270 -11.33 -18.40 22.45
CA SER A 270 -10.27 -19.15 21.75
C SER A 270 -10.85 -20.46 21.27
N GLY A 271 -10.74 -20.72 19.97
CA GLY A 271 -11.29 -21.93 19.38
C GLY A 271 -11.27 -21.88 17.85
N VAL A 272 -11.60 -23.00 17.23
CA VAL A 272 -11.74 -23.12 15.78
C VAL A 272 -13.22 -23.12 15.44
N LEU A 273 -13.65 -22.10 14.70
CA LEU A 273 -15.01 -22.02 14.16
C LEU A 273 -15.04 -22.55 12.73
N LEU A 274 -16.05 -23.34 12.43
CA LEU A 274 -16.45 -23.65 11.05
C LEU A 274 -17.55 -22.66 10.67
N LEU A 275 -17.28 -21.80 9.73
CA LEU A 275 -18.21 -20.74 9.30
C LEU A 275 -19.02 -21.14 8.06
N ASP A 276 -19.14 -22.44 7.78
CA ASP A 276 -20.04 -23.02 6.78
C ASP A 276 -21.49 -23.12 7.29
N ASP A 277 -21.68 -23.15 8.61
CA ASP A 277 -22.97 -23.30 9.27
C ASP A 277 -23.10 -22.35 10.45
N ILE A 278 -23.97 -21.37 10.32
CA ILE A 278 -24.18 -20.30 11.32
C ILE A 278 -24.68 -20.84 12.66
N ASP A 279 -25.55 -21.88 12.66
CA ASP A 279 -26.10 -22.43 13.89
C ASP A 279 -25.04 -23.24 14.66
N LYS A 280 -24.18 -23.97 13.95
CA LYS A 280 -23.05 -24.66 14.58
C LYS A 280 -22.03 -23.65 15.15
N ALA A 281 -21.73 -22.58 14.41
CA ALA A 281 -20.82 -21.55 14.89
C ALA A 281 -21.36 -20.87 16.15
N CYS A 282 -22.64 -20.48 16.17
CA CYS A 282 -23.27 -19.84 17.30
C CYS A 282 -23.37 -20.80 18.52
N SER A 283 -23.74 -22.06 18.29
CA SER A 283 -23.79 -23.07 19.33
C SER A 283 -22.42 -23.27 20.00
N TYR A 284 -21.37 -23.39 19.18
CA TYR A 284 -20.04 -23.60 19.72
C TYR A 284 -19.53 -22.38 20.52
N ILE A 285 -19.82 -21.15 20.06
CA ILE A 285 -19.51 -19.92 20.80
C ILE A 285 -20.27 -19.90 22.13
N ALA A 286 -21.55 -20.16 22.07
CA ALA A 286 -22.43 -20.17 23.25
C ALA A 286 -21.97 -21.20 24.30
N GLU A 287 -21.70 -22.44 23.90
CA GLU A 287 -21.18 -23.50 24.77
C GLU A 287 -19.81 -23.14 25.37
N THR A 288 -18.88 -22.58 24.55
CA THR A 288 -17.53 -22.23 24.98
C THR A 288 -17.52 -21.11 26.03
N LEU A 289 -18.43 -20.15 25.90
CA LEU A 289 -18.49 -18.96 26.76
C LEU A 289 -19.58 -18.98 27.81
N ASP A 290 -20.28 -20.12 27.97
CA ASP A 290 -21.43 -20.30 28.87
C ASP A 290 -22.51 -19.24 28.65
N LEU A 291 -22.94 -19.11 27.39
CA LEU A 291 -23.95 -18.17 26.91
C LEU A 291 -25.15 -18.95 26.35
N LYS A 292 -26.27 -18.22 26.18
CA LYS A 292 -27.40 -18.61 25.32
C LYS A 292 -27.36 -17.80 24.03
N TYR A 293 -27.93 -18.31 22.95
CA TYR A 293 -28.18 -17.53 21.76
C TYR A 293 -29.60 -17.73 21.23
N GLU A 294 -30.12 -16.65 20.64
CA GLU A 294 -31.38 -16.65 19.90
C GLU A 294 -31.07 -16.16 18.49
N ARG A 295 -31.61 -16.82 17.48
CA ARG A 295 -31.37 -16.46 16.08
C ARG A 295 -32.68 -16.22 15.35
N THR A 296 -32.69 -15.14 14.54
CA THR A 296 -33.67 -14.86 13.48
C THR A 296 -33.01 -14.92 12.10
N LEU A 297 -33.74 -14.65 11.04
CA LEU A 297 -33.17 -14.59 9.70
C LEU A 297 -32.13 -13.46 9.52
N GLN A 298 -32.24 -12.38 10.30
CA GLN A 298 -31.42 -11.17 10.14
C GLN A 298 -30.58 -10.81 11.36
N SER A 299 -30.78 -11.51 12.48
CA SER A 299 -30.09 -11.18 13.71
C SER A 299 -29.79 -12.39 14.59
N ILE A 300 -28.73 -12.26 15.37
CA ILE A 300 -28.33 -13.16 16.43
C ILE A 300 -28.22 -12.35 17.72
N LYS A 301 -28.73 -12.87 18.79
CA LYS A 301 -28.59 -12.29 20.12
C LYS A 301 -27.90 -13.29 21.02
N PHE A 302 -26.76 -12.94 21.60
CA PHE A 302 -26.14 -13.71 22.68
C PHE A 302 -26.52 -13.08 24.01
N SER A 303 -26.81 -13.88 24.99
CA SER A 303 -27.15 -13.46 26.35
C SER A 303 -26.49 -14.37 27.38
N LYS A 304 -26.34 -13.87 28.60
CA LYS A 304 -25.85 -14.67 29.71
C LYS A 304 -26.88 -15.78 30.06
N ASN A 305 -26.36 -16.96 30.44
CA ASN A 305 -27.18 -18.07 30.95
C ASN A 305 -27.93 -17.69 32.22
#